data_1d6659dce7f165a506cbc3cd4f5b7470
#
_entry.id   1d6659dce7f165a506cbc3cd4f5b7470
#
_cell.length_a   1.000
_cell.length_b   1.000
_cell.length_c   1.000
_cell.angle_alpha   90.00
_cell.angle_beta   90.00
_cell.angle_gamma   90.00
#
_symmetry.space_group_name_H-M   'P 1'
#
loop_
_entity.id
_entity.type
_entity.pdbx_description
1 polymer ?
#
loop_
_entity_poly.entity_id
_entity_poly.type
_entity_poly.pdbx_seq_one_letter_code
_entity_poly.pdbx_strand_id
1 'polypeptide(L)'
;MTTAPDATATATATATDTATAAGTGNLHRELAPITPAAWNEIEDEARRTFRRNLAGRRVVDVTGPEGPALAAVGTGHLSRIDGPSPGVAARLRRVQPLVELTVPFRVSRDAVDDVDRGAKDSDWQPVKDAARTMAFAEDQTVFNGYTAAGVDGLRARTSNPVLRLPAEPRDFPDAVSHALSTLRLAGVQGPYALLLGAEAYTAVSETSDHGYPVAAHLGRLLDGRLIWAPAVEGAFLLTTRGGDYELRLGDDLAIGYTAHDAIGIDLYFRQTLTFLVHTDEAVVALDPWTDTNTNTNMDTNMDMDMRADTDGDAGRGAG
;
A
#
# COMPACT_ATOMS: atom_id res chain seq x y z
N MET A 1 -11.34 -60.24 12.49
CA MET A 1 -11.66 -59.28 11.42
C MET A 1 -12.16 -58.01 12.09
N THR A 2 -11.26 -57.08 12.35
CA THR A 2 -11.53 -55.86 13.12
C THR A 2 -11.25 -54.67 12.18
N THR A 3 -12.29 -54.02 11.80
CA THR A 3 -12.23 -52.80 10.96
C THR A 3 -11.88 -51.59 11.83
N ALA A 4 -10.80 -50.91 11.51
CA ALA A 4 -10.44 -49.62 12.09
C ALA A 4 -11.28 -48.47 11.46
N PRO A 5 -11.70 -47.46 12.22
CA PRO A 5 -12.31 -46.28 11.65
C PRO A 5 -11.27 -45.24 11.19
N ASP A 6 -11.49 -44.77 10.00
CA ASP A 6 -10.79 -43.68 9.37
C ASP A 6 -11.14 -42.35 10.08
N ALA A 7 -10.15 -41.70 10.67
CA ALA A 7 -10.31 -40.41 11.32
C ALA A 7 -9.63 -39.35 10.47
N THR A 8 -10.41 -38.78 9.55
CA THR A 8 -10.05 -37.53 8.81
C THR A 8 -10.18 -36.34 9.78
N ALA A 9 -9.09 -35.97 10.40
CA ALA A 9 -9.03 -34.77 11.23
C ALA A 9 -8.87 -33.53 10.31
N THR A 10 -9.96 -32.82 10.11
CA THR A 10 -9.97 -31.49 9.52
C THR A 10 -9.35 -30.52 10.54
N ALA A 11 -8.11 -30.13 10.34
CA ALA A 11 -7.46 -29.09 11.12
C ALA A 11 -8.03 -27.74 10.72
N THR A 12 -9.03 -27.28 11.48
CA THR A 12 -9.48 -25.88 11.45
C THR A 12 -8.39 -25.05 12.14
N ALA A 13 -7.59 -24.35 11.37
CA ALA A 13 -6.64 -23.37 11.91
C ALA A 13 -7.45 -22.21 12.51
N THR A 14 -7.65 -22.25 13.81
CA THR A 14 -8.10 -21.12 14.60
C THR A 14 -6.92 -20.15 14.65
N ALA A 15 -7.03 -19.05 13.92
CA ALA A 15 -6.14 -17.91 14.05
C ALA A 15 -6.29 -17.38 15.48
N THR A 16 -5.38 -17.77 16.35
CA THR A 16 -5.29 -17.26 17.72
C THR A 16 -4.79 -15.82 17.62
N ASP A 17 -5.68 -14.89 17.90
CA ASP A 17 -5.45 -13.46 18.03
C ASP A 17 -4.60 -13.23 19.30
N THR A 18 -3.29 -13.40 19.19
CA THR A 18 -2.33 -13.12 20.25
C THR A 18 -1.26 -12.19 19.73
N ALA A 19 -1.67 -11.01 19.31
CA ALA A 19 -0.75 -9.90 19.10
C ALA A 19 -0.94 -8.86 20.20
N THR A 20 -0.74 -9.27 21.45
CA THR A 20 -0.28 -8.33 22.46
C THR A 20 1.23 -8.27 22.28
N ALA A 21 1.69 -7.42 21.37
CA ALA A 21 3.09 -7.06 21.30
C ALA A 21 3.47 -6.54 22.69
N ALA A 22 4.29 -7.32 23.40
CA ALA A 22 4.95 -6.84 24.60
C ALA A 22 5.59 -5.49 24.26
N GLY A 23 5.13 -4.43 24.90
CA GLY A 23 5.52 -3.06 24.60
C GLY A 23 7.02 -2.97 24.50
N THR A 24 7.50 -2.68 23.32
CA THR A 24 8.91 -2.38 23.13
C THR A 24 9.17 -1.07 23.83
N GLY A 25 10.09 -1.07 24.84
CA GLY A 25 10.40 0.12 25.63
C GLY A 25 10.81 1.36 24.82
N ASN A 26 11.08 1.20 23.50
CA ASN A 26 11.40 2.29 22.58
C ASN A 26 10.17 3.02 21.99
N LEU A 27 8.96 2.63 22.33
CA LEU A 27 7.74 3.38 22.00
C LEU A 27 7.36 4.40 23.08
N HIS A 28 7.97 4.33 24.27
CA HIS A 28 7.81 5.26 25.40
C HIS A 28 6.34 5.48 25.84
N ARG A 29 5.46 4.52 25.59
CA ARG A 29 4.01 4.65 25.85
C ARG A 29 3.67 4.88 27.32
N GLU A 30 4.48 4.32 28.21
CA GLU A 30 4.36 4.46 29.66
C GLU A 30 4.55 5.90 30.15
N LEU A 31 5.16 6.77 29.33
CA LEU A 31 5.35 8.19 29.63
C LEU A 31 4.17 9.06 29.18
N ALA A 32 3.26 8.52 28.38
CA ALA A 32 2.11 9.26 27.90
C ALA A 32 1.06 9.41 29.01
N PRO A 33 0.51 10.61 29.23
CA PRO A 33 -0.59 10.82 30.18
C PRO A 33 -1.93 10.34 29.60
N ILE A 34 -2.02 9.06 29.29
CA ILE A 34 -3.18 8.40 28.66
C ILE A 34 -3.55 7.20 29.53
N THR A 35 -4.81 7.10 29.91
CA THR A 35 -5.32 5.98 30.69
C THR A 35 -5.41 4.70 29.87
N PRO A 36 -5.41 3.51 30.51
CA PRO A 36 -5.62 2.26 29.81
C PRO A 36 -6.93 2.22 29.00
N ALA A 37 -7.99 2.85 29.48
CA ALA A 37 -9.27 2.92 28.77
C ALA A 37 -9.15 3.73 27.48
N ALA A 38 -8.55 4.92 27.53
CA ALA A 38 -8.32 5.74 26.36
C ALA A 38 -7.31 5.10 25.37
N TRP A 39 -6.26 4.41 25.86
CA TRP A 39 -5.37 3.63 25.01
C TRP A 39 -6.12 2.56 24.21
N ASN A 40 -7.03 1.82 24.85
CA ASN A 40 -7.82 0.80 24.17
C ASN A 40 -8.68 1.39 23.04
N GLU A 41 -9.32 2.53 23.27
CA GLU A 41 -10.12 3.20 22.24
C GLU A 41 -9.26 3.70 21.06
N ILE A 42 -8.10 4.31 21.36
CA ILE A 42 -7.14 4.76 20.33
C ILE A 42 -6.67 3.56 19.49
N GLU A 43 -6.28 2.45 20.13
CA GLU A 43 -5.81 1.25 19.42
C GLU A 43 -6.91 0.59 18.58
N ASP A 44 -8.13 0.51 19.11
CA ASP A 44 -9.26 -0.08 18.39
C ASP A 44 -9.64 0.77 17.17
N GLU A 45 -9.64 2.11 17.31
CA GLU A 45 -9.88 3.01 16.19
C GLU A 45 -8.77 2.92 15.15
N ALA A 46 -7.51 2.94 15.59
CA ALA A 46 -6.35 2.79 14.72
C ALA A 46 -6.42 1.50 13.91
N ARG A 47 -6.63 0.35 14.59
CA ARG A 47 -6.71 -0.97 13.98
C ARG A 47 -7.87 -1.07 13.00
N ARG A 48 -9.06 -0.57 13.37
CA ARG A 48 -10.24 -0.57 12.52
C ARG A 48 -10.02 0.23 11.25
N THR A 49 -9.50 1.45 11.38
CA THR A 49 -9.25 2.35 10.25
C THR A 49 -8.13 1.84 9.35
N PHE A 50 -7.03 1.37 9.92
CA PHE A 50 -5.91 0.80 9.18
C PHE A 50 -6.36 -0.40 8.34
N ARG A 51 -6.99 -1.41 8.94
CA ARG A 51 -7.46 -2.62 8.25
C ARG A 51 -8.47 -2.31 7.14
N ARG A 52 -9.34 -1.31 7.34
CA ARG A 52 -10.35 -0.92 6.35
C ARG A 52 -9.72 -0.37 5.07
N ASN A 53 -8.61 0.35 5.20
CA ASN A 53 -7.95 1.04 4.10
C ASN A 53 -6.87 0.20 3.40
N LEU A 54 -6.46 -0.93 3.97
CA LEU A 54 -5.49 -1.83 3.38
C LEU A 54 -6.11 -2.72 2.31
N ALA A 55 -5.45 -2.80 1.16
CA ALA A 55 -5.77 -3.73 0.09
C ALA A 55 -4.67 -4.77 -0.12
N GLY A 56 -3.39 -4.41 0.01
CA GLY A 56 -2.24 -5.25 -0.23
C GLY A 56 -2.26 -6.54 0.58
N ARG A 57 -2.46 -6.47 1.88
CA ARG A 57 -2.51 -7.67 2.77
C ARG A 57 -3.64 -8.66 2.44
N ARG A 58 -4.57 -8.30 1.58
CA ARG A 58 -5.66 -9.18 1.15
C ARG A 58 -5.27 -10.06 -0.05
N VAL A 59 -4.14 -9.77 -0.68
CA VAL A 59 -3.74 -10.38 -1.95
C VAL A 59 -2.29 -10.84 -2.01
N VAL A 60 -1.45 -10.47 -1.02
CA VAL A 60 -0.07 -10.92 -0.90
C VAL A 60 0.11 -11.76 0.37
N ASP A 61 1.14 -12.60 0.41
CA ASP A 61 1.51 -13.31 1.61
C ASP A 61 2.12 -12.32 2.61
N VAL A 62 1.73 -12.42 3.88
CA VAL A 62 2.22 -11.56 4.96
C VAL A 62 2.97 -12.42 5.96
N THR A 63 4.23 -12.12 6.17
CA THR A 63 5.10 -12.81 7.14
C THR A 63 5.55 -11.85 8.23
N GLY A 64 5.42 -12.27 9.47
CA GLY A 64 5.76 -11.47 10.65
C GLY A 64 4.54 -11.14 11.52
N PRO A 65 4.66 -10.24 12.51
CA PRO A 65 5.86 -9.43 12.82
C PRO A 65 7.00 -10.26 13.44
N GLU A 66 8.24 -9.99 13.00
CA GLU A 66 9.45 -10.66 13.49
C GLU A 66 10.21 -9.85 14.55
N GLY A 67 9.71 -8.66 14.85
CA GLY A 67 10.23 -7.75 15.87
C GLY A 67 11.21 -6.70 15.35
N PRO A 68 11.57 -5.73 16.21
CA PRO A 68 12.32 -4.53 15.82
C PRO A 68 13.78 -4.82 15.44
N ALA A 69 14.28 -5.99 15.72
CA ALA A 69 15.65 -6.38 15.35
C ALA A 69 15.81 -6.82 13.89
N LEU A 70 14.70 -7.07 13.18
CA LEU A 70 14.73 -7.44 11.78
C LEU A 70 15.08 -6.22 10.91
N ALA A 71 16.30 -6.20 10.39
CA ALA A 71 16.78 -5.11 9.56
C ALA A 71 16.78 -5.42 8.06
N ALA A 72 16.82 -6.70 7.68
CA ALA A 72 16.85 -7.12 6.29
C ALA A 72 16.45 -8.58 6.13
N VAL A 73 15.91 -8.92 4.95
CA VAL A 73 15.54 -10.28 4.54
C VAL A 73 16.54 -10.78 3.51
N GLY A 74 17.07 -12.00 3.69
CA GLY A 74 17.95 -12.62 2.71
C GLY A 74 17.17 -13.03 1.46
N THR A 75 17.63 -12.58 0.26
CA THR A 75 16.97 -12.91 -1.01
C THR A 75 17.41 -14.27 -1.58
N GLY A 76 18.36 -14.97 -0.92
CA GLY A 76 18.95 -16.22 -1.42
C GLY A 76 19.98 -16.02 -2.55
N HIS A 77 20.08 -14.84 -3.12
CA HIS A 77 21.02 -14.53 -4.21
C HIS A 77 22.41 -14.13 -3.71
N LEU A 78 23.38 -14.29 -4.59
CA LEU A 78 24.78 -13.94 -4.36
C LEU A 78 25.27 -13.00 -5.48
N SER A 79 26.07 -12.00 -5.13
CA SER A 79 26.83 -11.19 -6.07
C SER A 79 28.33 -11.44 -5.89
N ARG A 80 29.07 -11.54 -7.00
CA ARG A 80 30.51 -11.71 -6.96
C ARG A 80 31.15 -10.40 -6.53
N ILE A 81 32.13 -10.46 -5.63
CA ILE A 81 32.97 -9.35 -5.20
C ILE A 81 34.44 -9.77 -5.25
N ASP A 82 35.35 -8.81 -5.19
CA ASP A 82 36.76 -9.11 -5.11
C ASP A 82 37.11 -9.80 -3.77
N GLY A 83 37.99 -10.79 -3.85
CA GLY A 83 38.49 -11.47 -2.68
C GLY A 83 39.46 -10.60 -1.88
N PRO A 84 39.59 -10.82 -0.56
CA PRO A 84 40.49 -10.04 0.30
C PRO A 84 41.99 -10.27 0.01
N SER A 85 42.31 -11.33 -0.76
CA SER A 85 43.67 -11.63 -1.19
C SER A 85 43.69 -12.49 -2.45
N PRO A 86 44.82 -12.56 -3.20
CA PRO A 86 44.96 -13.40 -4.37
C PRO A 86 44.62 -14.86 -4.08
N GLY A 87 43.83 -15.48 -4.94
CA GLY A 87 43.40 -16.86 -4.81
C GLY A 87 42.14 -17.10 -3.93
N VAL A 88 41.59 -16.04 -3.27
CA VAL A 88 40.35 -16.11 -2.50
C VAL A 88 39.19 -15.58 -3.36
N ALA A 89 38.20 -16.42 -3.65
CA ALA A 89 36.96 -15.99 -4.27
C ALA A 89 35.94 -15.57 -3.20
N ALA A 90 35.33 -14.41 -3.38
CA ALA A 90 34.34 -13.89 -2.45
C ALA A 90 33.00 -13.62 -3.14
N ARG A 91 31.90 -13.81 -2.40
CA ARG A 91 30.52 -13.53 -2.84
C ARG A 91 29.76 -12.87 -1.69
N LEU A 92 29.11 -11.77 -2.01
CA LEU A 92 28.23 -11.07 -1.08
C LEU A 92 26.82 -11.68 -1.14
N ARG A 93 26.23 -11.99 0.01
CA ARG A 93 24.82 -12.38 0.11
C ARG A 93 23.95 -11.14 -0.12
N ARG A 94 23.00 -11.25 -1.03
CA ARG A 94 22.05 -10.15 -1.28
C ARG A 94 20.93 -10.18 -0.26
N VAL A 95 20.57 -8.99 0.20
CA VAL A 95 19.48 -8.80 1.16
C VAL A 95 18.55 -7.71 0.65
N GLN A 96 17.30 -7.78 1.07
CA GLN A 96 16.31 -6.72 0.93
C GLN A 96 16.15 -6.06 2.29
N PRO A 97 16.55 -4.79 2.47
CA PRO A 97 16.40 -4.08 3.73
C PRO A 97 14.94 -3.79 4.06
N LEU A 98 14.62 -3.69 5.35
CA LEU A 98 13.35 -3.14 5.80
C LEU A 98 13.44 -1.62 5.87
N VAL A 99 12.29 -0.97 5.68
CA VAL A 99 12.10 0.47 5.91
C VAL A 99 11.23 0.67 7.15
N GLU A 100 11.58 1.64 7.99
CA GLU A 100 10.74 2.11 9.08
C GLU A 100 9.91 3.29 8.60
N LEU A 101 8.60 3.17 8.69
CA LEU A 101 7.63 4.23 8.39
C LEU A 101 7.10 4.80 9.71
N THR A 102 7.00 6.12 9.78
CA THR A 102 6.47 6.83 10.95
C THR A 102 5.48 7.89 10.50
N VAL A 103 4.30 7.91 11.11
CA VAL A 103 3.25 8.92 10.87
C VAL A 103 2.92 9.60 12.19
N PRO A 104 3.32 10.86 12.41
CA PRO A 104 2.98 11.60 13.61
C PRO A 104 1.51 12.02 13.61
N PHE A 105 0.92 12.07 14.80
CA PHE A 105 -0.42 12.63 15.02
C PHE A 105 -0.56 13.16 16.46
N ARG A 106 -1.56 14.01 16.65
CA ARG A 106 -1.81 14.63 17.95
C ARG A 106 -3.24 14.44 18.37
N VAL A 107 -3.46 13.91 19.56
CA VAL A 107 -4.79 13.81 20.19
C VAL A 107 -4.98 14.91 21.21
N SER A 108 -6.20 15.42 21.39
CA SER A 108 -6.48 16.39 22.42
C SER A 108 -6.54 15.72 23.81
N ARG A 109 -6.16 16.45 24.84
CA ARG A 109 -6.35 15.98 26.22
C ARG A 109 -7.82 15.82 26.57
N ASP A 110 -8.65 16.73 26.07
CA ASP A 110 -10.09 16.65 26.30
C ASP A 110 -10.69 15.36 25.79
N ALA A 111 -10.27 14.88 24.58
CA ALA A 111 -10.74 13.60 24.03
C ALA A 111 -10.30 12.40 24.88
N VAL A 112 -9.09 12.43 25.47
CA VAL A 112 -8.61 11.39 26.39
C VAL A 112 -9.42 11.43 27.70
N ASP A 113 -9.61 12.62 28.28
CA ASP A 113 -10.37 12.80 29.50
C ASP A 113 -11.87 12.50 29.35
N ASP A 114 -12.43 12.70 28.15
CA ASP A 114 -13.82 12.35 27.82
C ASP A 114 -14.07 10.85 27.98
N VAL A 115 -13.12 10.00 27.57
CA VAL A 115 -13.22 8.53 27.77
C VAL A 115 -13.33 8.20 29.27
N ASP A 116 -12.50 8.83 30.09
CA ASP A 116 -12.52 8.59 31.54
C ASP A 116 -13.80 9.08 32.20
N ARG A 117 -14.44 10.09 31.62
CA ARG A 117 -15.78 10.55 32.04
C ARG A 117 -16.90 9.69 31.47
N GLY A 118 -16.59 8.71 30.61
CA GLY A 118 -17.55 7.74 30.06
C GLY A 118 -18.16 8.13 28.72
N ALA A 119 -17.59 9.10 28.00
CA ALA A 119 -18.01 9.43 26.63
C ALA A 119 -17.85 8.22 25.71
N LYS A 120 -18.73 8.11 24.71
CA LYS A 120 -18.70 7.06 23.66
C LYS A 120 -18.35 7.58 22.28
N ASP A 121 -18.14 8.86 22.17
CA ASP A 121 -17.98 9.63 20.93
C ASP A 121 -16.77 10.57 20.98
N SER A 122 -15.73 10.22 21.74
CA SER A 122 -14.48 10.97 21.80
C SER A 122 -13.90 11.22 20.39
N ASP A 123 -13.32 12.39 20.18
CA ASP A 123 -12.78 12.77 18.87
C ASP A 123 -11.44 12.07 18.57
N TRP A 124 -11.54 10.96 17.85
CA TRP A 124 -10.39 10.21 17.33
C TRP A 124 -10.09 10.49 15.85
N GLN A 125 -10.54 11.64 15.29
CA GLN A 125 -10.28 11.97 13.90
C GLN A 125 -8.78 12.00 13.56
N PRO A 126 -7.88 12.56 14.39
CA PRO A 126 -6.43 12.51 14.14
C PRO A 126 -5.86 11.08 14.06
N VAL A 127 -6.37 10.16 14.88
CA VAL A 127 -5.99 8.73 14.84
C VAL A 127 -6.42 8.09 13.52
N LYS A 128 -7.65 8.38 13.06
CA LYS A 128 -8.17 7.87 11.79
C LYS A 128 -7.36 8.37 10.59
N ASP A 129 -7.04 9.65 10.58
CA ASP A 129 -6.30 10.26 9.48
C ASP A 129 -4.87 9.71 9.38
N ALA A 130 -4.18 9.59 10.53
CA ALA A 130 -2.86 8.99 10.59
C ALA A 130 -2.86 7.49 10.24
N ALA A 131 -3.85 6.73 10.71
CA ALA A 131 -3.99 5.30 10.38
C ALA A 131 -4.26 5.08 8.89
N ARG A 132 -5.05 5.96 8.26
CA ARG A 132 -5.26 5.95 6.80
C ARG A 132 -3.97 6.26 6.06
N THR A 133 -3.23 7.27 6.49
CA THR A 133 -1.93 7.65 5.89
C THR A 133 -0.95 6.48 5.94
N MET A 134 -0.86 5.79 7.08
CA MET A 134 0.01 4.62 7.22
C MET A 134 -0.44 3.46 6.31
N ALA A 135 -1.75 3.18 6.24
CA ALA A 135 -2.29 2.14 5.35
C ALA A 135 -1.98 2.44 3.88
N PHE A 136 -2.09 3.69 3.47
CA PHE A 136 -1.76 4.10 2.12
C PHE A 136 -0.26 4.00 1.83
N ALA A 137 0.60 4.31 2.79
CA ALA A 137 2.04 4.16 2.64
C ALA A 137 2.47 2.69 2.49
N GLU A 138 1.84 1.77 3.23
CA GLU A 138 2.05 0.33 3.06
C GLU A 138 1.58 -0.15 1.68
N ASP A 139 0.35 0.17 1.29
CA ASP A 139 -0.18 -0.22 -0.02
C ASP A 139 0.63 0.38 -1.18
N GLN A 140 1.04 1.66 -1.09
CA GLN A 140 1.93 2.28 -2.08
C GLN A 140 3.25 1.51 -2.20
N THR A 141 3.83 1.08 -1.09
CA THR A 141 5.06 0.28 -1.09
C THR A 141 4.85 -1.07 -1.78
N VAL A 142 3.72 -1.73 -1.55
CA VAL A 142 3.37 -3.02 -2.18
C VAL A 142 3.11 -2.85 -3.68
N PHE A 143 2.28 -1.90 -4.08
CA PHE A 143 1.82 -1.78 -5.46
C PHE A 143 2.78 -1.02 -6.36
N ASN A 144 3.30 0.11 -5.93
CA ASN A 144 4.17 0.98 -6.73
C ASN A 144 5.66 0.89 -6.35
N GLY A 145 5.95 0.39 -5.14
CA GLY A 145 7.30 0.31 -4.59
C GLY A 145 7.71 1.58 -3.83
N TYR A 146 8.89 1.51 -3.25
CA TYR A 146 9.52 2.63 -2.56
C TYR A 146 10.99 2.72 -2.97
N THR A 147 11.26 3.43 -4.05
CA THR A 147 12.58 3.50 -4.70
C THR A 147 13.68 3.98 -3.74
N ALA A 148 13.39 4.97 -2.88
CA ALA A 148 14.35 5.49 -1.91
C ALA A 148 14.82 4.43 -0.89
N ALA A 149 13.99 3.41 -0.63
CA ALA A 149 14.31 2.27 0.23
C ALA A 149 14.79 1.05 -0.57
N GLY A 150 14.89 1.14 -1.89
CA GLY A 150 15.25 0.03 -2.76
C GLY A 150 14.21 -1.09 -2.78
N VAL A 151 12.94 -0.76 -2.53
CA VAL A 151 11.82 -1.70 -2.57
C VAL A 151 11.11 -1.57 -3.91
N ASP A 152 11.12 -2.63 -4.71
CA ASP A 152 10.36 -2.70 -5.95
C ASP A 152 8.96 -3.23 -5.66
N GLY A 153 7.93 -2.46 -6.08
CA GLY A 153 6.54 -2.87 -5.99
C GLY A 153 6.09 -3.72 -7.17
N LEU A 154 4.83 -4.17 -7.12
CA LEU A 154 4.24 -5.01 -8.17
C LEU A 154 4.31 -4.36 -9.56
N ARG A 155 4.05 -3.03 -9.67
CA ARG A 155 4.09 -2.30 -10.94
C ARG A 155 5.49 -2.28 -11.56
N ALA A 156 6.52 -2.07 -10.74
CA ALA A 156 7.90 -1.99 -11.22
C ALA A 156 8.48 -3.36 -11.57
N ARG A 157 7.99 -4.42 -10.91
CA ARG A 157 8.53 -5.79 -11.06
C ARG A 157 7.80 -6.63 -12.08
N THR A 158 6.57 -6.26 -12.48
CA THR A 158 5.84 -7.08 -13.46
C THR A 158 6.61 -7.19 -14.78
N SER A 159 6.72 -8.41 -15.31
CA SER A 159 7.22 -8.69 -16.65
C SER A 159 6.13 -8.59 -17.73
N ASN A 160 4.85 -8.52 -17.32
CA ASN A 160 3.75 -8.33 -18.23
C ASN A 160 3.66 -6.87 -18.70
N PRO A 161 3.16 -6.63 -19.94
CA PRO A 161 2.92 -5.28 -20.42
C PRO A 161 1.86 -4.60 -19.53
N VAL A 162 2.10 -3.32 -19.20
CA VAL A 162 1.11 -2.50 -18.51
C VAL A 162 -0.03 -2.23 -19.49
N LEU A 163 -1.25 -2.55 -19.10
CA LEU A 163 -2.46 -2.26 -19.86
C LEU A 163 -3.05 -0.90 -19.44
N ARG A 164 -4.09 -0.44 -20.11
CA ARG A 164 -4.86 0.74 -19.71
C ARG A 164 -6.29 0.35 -19.41
N LEU A 165 -6.85 0.96 -18.37
CA LEU A 165 -8.29 0.96 -18.18
C LEU A 165 -8.94 1.80 -19.29
N PRO A 166 -10.04 1.34 -19.90
CA PRO A 166 -10.83 2.17 -20.81
C PRO A 166 -11.38 3.42 -20.12
N ALA A 167 -11.74 4.43 -20.92
CA ALA A 167 -12.43 5.62 -20.42
C ALA A 167 -13.82 5.28 -19.86
N GLU A 168 -14.51 4.37 -20.56
CA GLU A 168 -15.87 3.95 -20.22
C GLU A 168 -15.83 2.72 -19.32
N PRO A 169 -16.39 2.78 -18.10
CA PRO A 169 -16.39 1.63 -17.17
C PRO A 169 -17.09 0.39 -17.70
N ARG A 170 -18.05 0.54 -18.65
CA ARG A 170 -18.72 -0.60 -19.33
C ARG A 170 -17.76 -1.49 -20.10
N ASP A 171 -16.62 -0.96 -20.53
CA ASP A 171 -15.58 -1.67 -21.29
C ASP A 171 -14.52 -2.32 -20.38
N PHE A 172 -14.59 -2.13 -19.06
CA PHE A 172 -13.65 -2.75 -18.11
C PHE A 172 -13.64 -4.28 -18.18
N PRO A 173 -14.77 -4.99 -18.36
CA PRO A 173 -14.75 -6.44 -18.52
C PRO A 173 -13.85 -6.94 -19.65
N ASP A 174 -13.79 -6.22 -20.78
CA ASP A 174 -12.92 -6.59 -21.92
C ASP A 174 -11.44 -6.39 -21.56
N ALA A 175 -11.08 -5.27 -20.92
CA ALA A 175 -9.72 -5.02 -20.46
C ALA A 175 -9.25 -6.06 -19.43
N VAL A 176 -10.12 -6.43 -18.49
CA VAL A 176 -9.86 -7.45 -17.47
C VAL A 176 -9.75 -8.84 -18.10
N SER A 177 -10.59 -9.17 -19.10
CA SER A 177 -10.50 -10.44 -19.84
C SER A 177 -9.17 -10.55 -20.59
N HIS A 178 -8.69 -9.45 -21.16
CA HIS A 178 -7.36 -9.39 -21.80
C HIS A 178 -6.22 -9.61 -20.76
N ALA A 179 -6.29 -8.93 -19.61
CA ALA A 179 -5.33 -9.11 -18.52
C ALA A 179 -5.34 -10.56 -18.00
N LEU A 180 -6.51 -11.19 -17.85
CA LEU A 180 -6.63 -12.60 -17.47
C LEU A 180 -5.99 -13.52 -18.50
N SER A 181 -6.18 -13.23 -19.79
CA SER A 181 -5.56 -14.01 -20.87
C SER A 181 -4.04 -13.90 -20.82
N THR A 182 -3.51 -12.72 -20.52
CA THR A 182 -2.06 -12.50 -20.32
C THR A 182 -1.51 -13.38 -19.22
N LEU A 183 -2.13 -13.39 -18.03
CA LEU A 183 -1.71 -14.23 -16.91
C LEU A 183 -1.79 -15.73 -17.27
N ARG A 184 -2.86 -16.17 -17.90
CA ARG A 184 -3.04 -17.58 -18.30
C ARG A 184 -2.02 -18.03 -19.34
N LEU A 185 -1.69 -17.18 -20.32
CA LEU A 185 -0.65 -17.45 -21.31
C LEU A 185 0.74 -17.52 -20.71
N ALA A 186 1.01 -16.75 -19.66
CA ALA A 186 2.22 -16.85 -18.85
C ALA A 186 2.24 -18.08 -17.91
N GLY A 187 1.20 -18.93 -17.95
CA GLY A 187 1.12 -20.13 -17.09
C GLY A 187 0.69 -19.85 -15.66
N VAL A 188 0.26 -18.64 -15.36
CA VAL A 188 -0.19 -18.25 -14.01
C VAL A 188 -1.63 -18.71 -13.80
N GLN A 189 -1.85 -19.54 -12.77
CA GLN A 189 -3.17 -20.03 -12.40
C GLN A 189 -3.79 -19.15 -11.31
N GLY A 190 -5.14 -19.14 -11.25
CA GLY A 190 -5.89 -18.50 -10.16
C GLY A 190 -5.82 -19.27 -8.83
N PRO A 191 -6.53 -18.78 -7.82
CA PRO A 191 -7.56 -17.75 -7.92
C PRO A 191 -6.98 -16.37 -8.22
N TYR A 192 -7.76 -15.55 -8.93
CA TYR A 192 -7.35 -14.18 -9.29
C TYR A 192 -8.13 -13.14 -8.46
N ALA A 193 -7.53 -11.97 -8.26
CA ALA A 193 -8.18 -10.81 -7.68
C ALA A 193 -7.93 -9.57 -8.54
N LEU A 194 -8.95 -8.72 -8.66
CA LEU A 194 -8.87 -7.40 -9.27
C LEU A 194 -8.96 -6.34 -8.18
N LEU A 195 -7.91 -5.55 -8.05
CA LEU A 195 -7.89 -4.39 -7.19
C LEU A 195 -8.18 -3.16 -8.04
N LEU A 196 -9.11 -2.34 -7.60
CA LEU A 196 -9.48 -1.09 -8.26
C LEU A 196 -9.21 0.08 -7.32
N GLY A 197 -8.57 1.12 -7.83
CA GLY A 197 -8.47 2.40 -7.18
C GLY A 197 -9.85 3.00 -6.87
N ALA A 198 -9.92 4.01 -6.01
CA ALA A 198 -11.17 4.54 -5.50
C ALA A 198 -12.12 4.99 -6.62
N GLU A 199 -11.61 5.72 -7.62
CA GLU A 199 -12.40 6.19 -8.76
C GLU A 199 -12.90 5.05 -9.65
N ALA A 200 -12.01 4.13 -10.03
CA ALA A 200 -12.34 2.98 -10.86
C ALA A 200 -13.34 2.05 -10.17
N TYR A 201 -13.19 1.85 -8.86
CA TYR A 201 -14.14 1.03 -8.08
C TYR A 201 -15.53 1.65 -8.02
N THR A 202 -15.61 2.98 -7.80
CA THR A 202 -16.87 3.72 -7.78
C THR A 202 -17.54 3.66 -9.15
N ALA A 203 -16.79 3.95 -10.21
CA ALA A 203 -17.28 3.92 -11.59
C ALA A 203 -17.88 2.54 -11.96
N VAL A 204 -17.18 1.46 -11.62
CA VAL A 204 -17.68 0.08 -11.86
C VAL A 204 -18.92 -0.23 -11.03
N SER A 205 -19.00 0.28 -9.79
CA SER A 205 -20.13 0.00 -8.89
C SER A 205 -21.41 0.71 -9.32
N GLU A 206 -21.29 1.88 -9.94
CA GLU A 206 -22.41 2.73 -10.38
C GLU A 206 -22.84 2.43 -11.82
N THR A 207 -22.00 1.77 -12.63
CA THR A 207 -22.26 1.56 -14.06
C THR A 207 -22.96 0.22 -14.30
N SER A 208 -23.92 0.26 -15.23
CA SER A 208 -24.53 -0.94 -15.80
C SER A 208 -24.42 -0.93 -17.32
N ASP A 209 -24.24 -2.12 -17.90
CA ASP A 209 -24.28 -2.35 -19.33
C ASP A 209 -25.56 -3.13 -19.69
N HIS A 210 -26.41 -2.54 -20.55
CA HIS A 210 -27.71 -3.10 -20.92
C HIS A 210 -28.57 -3.60 -19.74
N GLY A 211 -28.49 -2.89 -18.59
CA GLY A 211 -29.22 -3.24 -17.35
C GLY A 211 -28.51 -4.29 -16.49
N TYR A 212 -27.32 -4.75 -16.86
CA TYR A 212 -26.52 -5.68 -16.07
C TYR A 212 -25.34 -4.92 -15.36
N PRO A 213 -25.21 -5.00 -14.02
CA PRO A 213 -24.14 -4.28 -13.33
C PRO A 213 -22.75 -4.73 -13.78
N VAL A 214 -21.86 -3.78 -14.12
CA VAL A 214 -20.48 -4.05 -14.53
C VAL A 214 -19.71 -4.77 -13.42
N ALA A 215 -19.92 -4.37 -12.15
CA ALA A 215 -19.32 -5.05 -11.00
C ALA A 215 -19.68 -6.55 -10.95
N ALA A 216 -20.93 -6.92 -11.29
CA ALA A 216 -21.37 -8.31 -11.31
C ALA A 216 -20.72 -9.10 -12.47
N HIS A 217 -20.50 -8.44 -13.62
CA HIS A 217 -19.78 -9.03 -14.74
C HIS A 217 -18.32 -9.33 -14.37
N LEU A 218 -17.62 -8.34 -13.83
CA LEU A 218 -16.24 -8.52 -13.34
C LEU A 218 -16.16 -9.60 -12.24
N GLY A 219 -17.11 -9.61 -11.31
CA GLY A 219 -17.19 -10.64 -10.27
C GLY A 219 -17.26 -12.06 -10.80
N ARG A 220 -18.00 -12.28 -11.93
CA ARG A 220 -18.06 -13.60 -12.57
C ARG A 220 -16.75 -14.00 -13.26
N LEU A 221 -16.02 -13.05 -13.84
CA LEU A 221 -14.73 -13.30 -14.48
C LEU A 221 -13.65 -13.71 -13.45
N LEU A 222 -13.80 -13.27 -12.19
CA LEU A 222 -12.80 -13.32 -11.12
C LEU A 222 -13.23 -14.17 -9.91
N ASP A 223 -14.29 -14.99 -10.07
CA ASP A 223 -14.86 -15.76 -8.95
C ASP A 223 -15.22 -14.88 -7.73
N GLY A 224 -15.64 -13.63 -7.99
CA GLY A 224 -16.12 -12.68 -6.99
C GLY A 224 -15.05 -11.82 -6.30
N ARG A 225 -13.78 -11.94 -6.64
CA ARG A 225 -12.69 -11.22 -5.94
C ARG A 225 -12.40 -9.81 -6.51
N LEU A 226 -13.34 -8.89 -6.29
CA LEU A 226 -13.18 -7.47 -6.57
C LEU A 226 -12.83 -6.73 -5.27
N ILE A 227 -11.73 -5.97 -5.26
CA ILE A 227 -11.18 -5.34 -4.04
C ILE A 227 -11.06 -3.84 -4.24
N TRP A 228 -11.64 -3.08 -3.32
CA TRP A 228 -11.42 -1.64 -3.20
C TRP A 228 -10.02 -1.38 -2.65
N ALA A 229 -9.20 -0.63 -3.39
CA ALA A 229 -7.81 -0.32 -3.09
C ALA A 229 -7.56 1.19 -3.20
N PRO A 230 -7.98 1.99 -2.21
CA PRO A 230 -8.04 3.45 -2.32
C PRO A 230 -6.67 4.13 -2.47
N ALA A 231 -5.59 3.45 -2.11
CA ALA A 231 -4.23 3.94 -2.27
C ALA A 231 -3.66 3.71 -3.68
N VAL A 232 -4.41 2.99 -4.56
CA VAL A 232 -3.96 2.60 -5.89
C VAL A 232 -4.57 3.53 -6.94
N GLU A 233 -3.76 3.94 -7.91
CA GLU A 233 -4.22 4.57 -9.14
C GLU A 233 -4.37 3.51 -10.23
N GLY A 234 -5.53 3.51 -10.92
CA GLY A 234 -5.85 2.48 -11.91
C GLY A 234 -6.28 1.17 -11.26
N ALA A 235 -5.68 0.06 -11.70
CA ALA A 235 -6.03 -1.27 -11.22
C ALA A 235 -4.84 -2.25 -11.26
N PHE A 236 -4.97 -3.36 -10.53
CA PHE A 236 -4.08 -4.52 -10.62
C PHE A 236 -4.91 -5.79 -10.71
N LEU A 237 -4.60 -6.63 -11.70
CA LEU A 237 -5.09 -8.00 -11.76
C LEU A 237 -3.93 -8.94 -11.41
N LEU A 238 -4.11 -9.78 -10.42
CA LEU A 238 -3.05 -10.67 -9.93
C LEU A 238 -3.61 -12.01 -9.42
N THR A 239 -2.73 -13.00 -9.33
CA THR A 239 -3.06 -14.26 -8.66
C THR A 239 -2.96 -14.12 -7.14
N THR A 240 -3.78 -14.90 -6.44
CA THR A 240 -3.75 -15.00 -4.97
C THR A 240 -3.54 -16.45 -4.52
N ARG A 241 -2.84 -17.25 -5.34
CA ARG A 241 -2.51 -18.65 -5.04
C ARG A 241 -1.47 -18.81 -3.92
N GLY A 242 -0.75 -17.71 -3.56
CA GLY A 242 0.33 -17.69 -2.59
C GLY A 242 1.71 -18.02 -3.20
N GLY A 243 2.77 -17.57 -2.54
CA GLY A 243 4.16 -17.79 -2.95
C GLY A 243 4.70 -16.84 -4.01
N ASP A 244 3.87 -15.96 -4.60
CA ASP A 244 4.28 -15.05 -5.67
C ASP A 244 4.78 -13.71 -5.15
N TYR A 245 4.24 -13.26 -4.01
CA TYR A 245 4.56 -11.96 -3.40
C TYR A 245 4.60 -12.08 -1.88
N GLU A 246 5.52 -11.39 -1.25
CA GLU A 246 5.68 -11.45 0.20
C GLU A 246 5.89 -10.06 0.81
N LEU A 247 5.00 -9.66 1.71
CA LEU A 247 5.16 -8.52 2.60
C LEU A 247 5.79 -9.02 3.91
N ARG A 248 6.99 -8.56 4.22
CA ARG A 248 7.71 -8.90 5.47
C ARG A 248 7.60 -7.77 6.45
N LEU A 249 7.13 -8.09 7.65
CA LEU A 249 6.97 -7.14 8.74
C LEU A 249 8.03 -7.38 9.83
N GLY A 250 8.77 -6.34 10.18
CA GLY A 250 9.56 -6.33 11.42
C GLY A 250 8.63 -6.02 12.59
N ASP A 251 8.19 -4.78 12.73
CA ASP A 251 7.07 -4.39 13.58
C ASP A 251 5.82 -4.18 12.73
N ASP A 252 4.67 -4.68 13.18
CA ASP A 252 3.38 -4.28 12.64
C ASP A 252 2.96 -2.91 13.22
N LEU A 253 1.78 -2.40 12.84
CA LEU A 253 1.32 -1.10 13.29
C LEU A 253 1.41 -0.96 14.81
N ALA A 254 2.30 -0.09 15.27
CA ALA A 254 2.53 0.22 16.68
C ALA A 254 2.33 1.71 16.93
N ILE A 255 1.94 2.07 18.16
CA ILE A 255 1.74 3.47 18.58
C ILE A 255 2.85 3.83 19.57
N GLY A 256 3.58 4.90 19.29
CA GLY A 256 4.58 5.47 20.19
C GLY A 256 4.18 6.87 20.69
N TYR A 257 4.83 7.30 21.77
CA TYR A 257 4.66 8.61 22.38
C TYR A 257 5.91 9.46 22.14
N THR A 258 5.71 10.76 21.89
CA THR A 258 6.79 11.71 21.70
C THR A 258 6.81 12.78 22.81
N ALA A 259 5.70 13.49 23.01
CA ALA A 259 5.60 14.62 23.92
C ALA A 259 4.15 14.93 24.27
N HIS A 260 3.93 15.83 25.23
CA HIS A 260 2.62 16.42 25.50
C HIS A 260 2.77 17.84 26.07
N ASP A 261 1.69 18.59 25.96
CA ASP A 261 1.53 19.88 26.64
C ASP A 261 0.18 19.97 27.36
N ALA A 262 -0.26 21.18 27.70
CA ALA A 262 -1.52 21.39 28.42
C ALA A 262 -2.77 21.06 27.56
N ILE A 263 -2.63 21.01 26.23
CA ILE A 263 -3.76 20.92 25.29
C ILE A 263 -3.83 19.54 24.62
N GLY A 264 -2.68 18.93 24.35
CA GLY A 264 -2.64 17.71 23.56
C GLY A 264 -1.45 16.81 23.83
N ILE A 265 -1.51 15.61 23.23
CA ILE A 265 -0.54 14.54 23.37
C ILE A 265 -0.05 14.16 21.97
N ASP A 266 1.25 14.25 21.74
CA ASP A 266 1.91 13.92 20.48
C ASP A 266 2.28 12.45 20.46
N LEU A 267 1.68 11.73 19.52
CA LEU A 267 1.86 10.31 19.29
C LEU A 267 2.35 10.08 17.86
N TYR A 268 2.77 8.86 17.57
CA TYR A 268 3.09 8.44 16.21
C TYR A 268 2.72 6.99 15.99
N PHE A 269 2.31 6.67 14.77
CA PHE A 269 2.36 5.29 14.29
C PHE A 269 3.74 4.96 13.80
N ARG A 270 4.18 3.74 14.04
CA ARG A 270 5.40 3.15 13.51
C ARG A 270 5.11 1.76 12.96
N GLN A 271 5.77 1.45 11.86
CA GLN A 271 5.75 0.14 11.23
C GLN A 271 7.07 -0.08 10.51
N THR A 272 7.60 -1.32 10.50
CA THR A 272 8.78 -1.69 9.73
C THR A 272 8.42 -2.79 8.75
N LEU A 273 8.73 -2.59 7.48
CA LEU A 273 8.35 -3.52 6.43
C LEU A 273 9.35 -3.54 5.26
N THR A 274 9.25 -4.60 4.47
CA THR A 274 9.77 -4.66 3.11
C THR A 274 8.87 -5.55 2.25
N PHE A 275 9.02 -5.45 0.93
CA PHE A 275 8.21 -6.21 -0.01
C PHE A 275 9.10 -6.92 -1.04
N LEU A 276 8.74 -8.16 -1.37
CA LEU A 276 9.44 -8.99 -2.35
C LEU A 276 8.45 -9.53 -3.38
N VAL A 277 8.85 -9.49 -4.64
CA VAL A 277 8.15 -10.14 -5.75
C VAL A 277 8.99 -11.34 -6.18
N HIS A 278 8.42 -12.53 -6.05
CA HIS A 278 9.08 -13.81 -6.40
C HIS A 278 8.72 -14.25 -7.81
N THR A 279 7.51 -13.91 -8.30
CA THR A 279 6.99 -14.28 -9.62
C THR A 279 6.50 -13.01 -10.32
N ASP A 280 7.29 -12.50 -11.24
CA ASP A 280 7.05 -11.21 -11.90
C ASP A 280 5.96 -11.27 -12.99
N GLU A 281 5.70 -12.46 -13.56
CA GLU A 281 4.59 -12.67 -14.50
C GLU A 281 3.23 -12.84 -13.83
N ALA A 282 3.15 -12.87 -12.50
CA ALA A 282 1.93 -13.18 -11.77
C ALA A 282 0.96 -12.01 -11.59
N VAL A 283 1.31 -10.81 -12.05
CA VAL A 283 0.50 -9.59 -11.97
C VAL A 283 0.46 -8.84 -13.30
N VAL A 284 -0.70 -8.21 -13.59
CA VAL A 284 -0.87 -7.23 -14.67
C VAL A 284 -1.33 -5.92 -14.04
N ALA A 285 -0.57 -4.85 -14.28
CA ALA A 285 -0.96 -3.50 -13.91
C ALA A 285 -1.81 -2.87 -15.02
N LEU A 286 -2.85 -2.12 -14.63
CA LEU A 286 -3.70 -1.37 -15.55
C LEU A 286 -3.67 0.11 -15.09
N ASP A 287 -3.06 0.95 -15.92
CA ASP A 287 -3.00 2.39 -15.67
C ASP A 287 -4.37 3.04 -15.81
N PRO A 288 -4.66 4.11 -15.08
CA PRO A 288 -5.88 4.86 -15.26
C PRO A 288 -5.93 5.44 -16.68
N TRP A 289 -7.16 5.60 -17.21
CA TRP A 289 -7.34 6.34 -18.44
C TRP A 289 -6.92 7.81 -18.22
N THR A 290 -6.11 8.33 -19.12
CA THR A 290 -5.73 9.75 -19.13
C THR A 290 -6.11 10.35 -20.47
N ASP A 291 -6.85 11.47 -20.44
CA ASP A 291 -7.13 12.24 -21.66
C ASP A 291 -5.80 12.82 -22.19
N THR A 292 -5.28 12.24 -23.26
CA THR A 292 -4.01 12.66 -23.87
C THR A 292 -4.13 14.04 -24.54
N ASN A 293 -5.33 14.66 -24.51
CA ASN A 293 -5.62 15.92 -25.20
C ASN A 293 -5.42 17.21 -24.35
N THR A 294 -5.03 17.10 -23.08
CA THR A 294 -4.96 18.28 -22.22
C THR A 294 -3.57 18.94 -22.15
N ASN A 295 -2.54 18.40 -22.81
CA ASN A 295 -1.17 18.87 -22.61
C ASN A 295 -0.47 19.46 -23.84
N THR A 296 -1.19 19.89 -24.91
CA THR A 296 -0.53 20.50 -26.08
C THR A 296 -0.82 22.00 -26.27
N ASN A 297 -1.58 22.63 -25.38
CA ASN A 297 -1.98 24.03 -25.56
C ASN A 297 -1.54 25.02 -24.45
N MET A 298 -0.62 24.63 -23.55
CA MET A 298 -0.14 25.58 -22.52
C MET A 298 1.24 26.18 -22.75
N ASP A 299 2.02 25.69 -23.74
CA ASP A 299 3.39 26.20 -23.97
C ASP A 299 3.58 27.09 -25.22
N THR A 300 2.48 27.52 -25.90
CA THR A 300 2.64 28.33 -27.12
C THR A 300 2.19 29.80 -26.98
N ASN A 301 1.73 30.25 -25.82
CA ASN A 301 1.25 31.62 -25.63
C ASN A 301 2.07 32.47 -24.65
N MET A 302 3.29 32.09 -24.29
CA MET A 302 4.13 32.89 -23.38
C MET A 302 5.34 33.59 -24.07
N ASP A 303 5.51 33.43 -25.39
CA ASP A 303 6.66 34.01 -26.11
C ASP A 303 6.32 35.09 -27.14
N MET A 304 5.13 35.71 -27.09
CA MET A 304 4.74 36.74 -28.09
C MET A 304 4.53 38.14 -27.53
N ASP A 305 4.81 38.42 -26.25
CA ASP A 305 4.57 39.80 -25.68
C ASP A 305 5.83 40.46 -25.13
N MET A 306 7.02 40.13 -25.62
CA MET A 306 8.26 40.80 -25.23
C MET A 306 9.12 41.29 -26.41
N ARG A 307 8.49 41.78 -27.49
CA ARG A 307 9.18 42.52 -28.57
C ARG A 307 8.32 43.64 -29.13
N ALA A 308 8.10 44.69 -28.33
CA ALA A 308 7.77 46.03 -28.84
C ALA A 308 8.00 47.03 -27.69
N ASP A 309 9.20 47.61 -27.63
CA ASP A 309 9.50 48.98 -27.19
C ASP A 309 11.01 49.11 -26.99
N THR A 310 11.73 49.24 -28.12
CA THR A 310 13.01 49.98 -28.16
C THR A 310 13.21 50.46 -29.59
N ASP A 311 12.57 51.57 -29.94
CA ASP A 311 13.11 52.48 -30.97
C ASP A 311 12.48 53.85 -30.76
N GLY A 312 13.32 54.85 -30.57
CA GLY A 312 12.93 56.25 -30.71
C GLY A 312 13.30 57.11 -29.53
N ASP A 313 14.49 57.55 -29.40
CA ASP A 313 14.81 58.96 -29.43
C ASP A 313 16.35 59.18 -29.51
N ALA A 314 16.81 59.55 -30.69
CA ALA A 314 18.11 60.16 -30.91
C ALA A 314 17.88 61.47 -31.61
N GLY A 315 18.10 62.57 -30.89
CA GLY A 315 18.12 63.82 -31.63
C GLY A 315 18.28 65.11 -30.82
N ARG A 316 19.47 65.70 -30.94
CA ARG A 316 19.79 67.11 -30.95
C ARG A 316 19.90 67.87 -29.61
N GLY A 317 21.06 68.46 -29.46
CA GLY A 317 21.36 69.85 -29.55
C GLY A 317 22.51 70.26 -28.66
N ALA A 318 23.57 70.50 -29.21
CA ALA A 318 24.31 71.78 -29.35
C ALA A 318 24.37 72.74 -28.15
N GLY A 319 25.54 73.09 -27.73
CA GLY A 319 25.94 74.11 -26.82
C GLY A 319 27.30 73.89 -26.23
#